data_faa8d242b4818eaceb7c790422bb07b0
#
_entry.id   faa8d242b4818eaceb7c790422bb07b0
#
_cell.length_a   1.000
_cell.length_b   1.000
_cell.length_c   1.000
_cell.angle_alpha   90.00
_cell.angle_beta   90.00
_cell.angle_gamma   90.00
#
_symmetry.space_group_name_H-M   'P 1'
#
loop_
_entity.id
_entity.type
_entity.pdbx_description
1 polymer ?
#
loop_
_entity_poly.entity_id
_entity_poly.type
_entity_poly.pdbx_seq_one_letter_code
_entity_poly.pdbx_strand_id
1 'polypeptide(L)'
;MSLIKQYGLPIYKPTTGFKYPWAMEYWEKHDNAIWHKHEYSLSKDIADYEQASPEERLDLENIMALFTQNDVEATTGYEAMLRIFKPMEVRLMLGGFNAREGTHVVNYANFIETLGMPDSMFTKFLDNPVMSTKVEYLEKAKVKKYEDYKAVGLSDAQVDEEFRRAVARMLAVYAGGLEGT
;
A
#
# COMPACT_ATOMS: atom_id res chain seq x y z
N MET A 1 -29.63 24.28 3.91
CA MET A 1 -29.37 22.84 4.15
C MET A 1 -27.89 22.71 4.48
N SER A 2 -27.50 22.04 5.57
CA SER A 2 -26.07 21.95 5.90
C SER A 2 -25.33 21.06 4.89
N LEU A 3 -24.08 21.36 4.61
CA LEU A 3 -23.20 20.56 3.72
C LEU A 3 -23.18 19.07 4.12
N ILE A 4 -23.25 18.79 5.43
CA ILE A 4 -23.32 17.44 5.99
C ILE A 4 -24.54 16.67 5.45
N LYS A 5 -25.71 17.28 5.39
CA LYS A 5 -26.91 16.64 4.83
C LYS A 5 -26.83 16.48 3.31
N GLN A 6 -26.18 17.43 2.64
CA GLN A 6 -26.06 17.42 1.18
C GLN A 6 -25.09 16.34 0.65
N TYR A 7 -23.96 16.12 1.35
CA TYR A 7 -22.91 15.22 0.89
C TYR A 7 -22.85 13.89 1.65
N GLY A 8 -23.81 13.64 2.57
CA GLY A 8 -23.87 12.39 3.30
C GLY A 8 -22.59 12.08 4.09
N LEU A 9 -21.95 13.11 4.65
CA LEU A 9 -20.72 12.90 5.41
C LEU A 9 -20.99 11.92 6.56
N PRO A 10 -20.12 10.89 6.73
CA PRO A 10 -20.29 9.96 7.82
C PRO A 10 -20.15 10.70 9.15
N ILE A 11 -21.17 10.58 9.99
CA ILE A 11 -21.14 11.11 11.35
C ILE A 11 -20.63 9.98 12.24
N TYR A 12 -19.45 10.17 12.80
CA TYR A 12 -18.91 9.25 13.78
C TYR A 12 -19.66 9.41 15.12
N LYS A 13 -20.24 8.31 15.59
CA LYS A 13 -20.87 8.20 16.91
C LYS A 13 -20.15 7.14 17.74
N PRO A 14 -19.15 7.53 18.54
CA PRO A 14 -18.36 6.57 19.32
C PRO A 14 -19.22 5.70 20.27
N THR A 15 -20.36 6.25 20.71
CA THR A 15 -21.26 5.62 21.70
C THR A 15 -22.17 4.53 21.11
N THR A 16 -22.29 4.41 19.79
CA THR A 16 -23.20 3.43 19.16
C THR A 16 -22.50 2.18 18.65
N GLY A 17 -21.17 2.08 18.85
CA GLY A 17 -20.36 1.00 18.35
C GLY A 17 -20.11 1.07 16.83
N PHE A 18 -19.15 0.31 16.39
CA PHE A 18 -18.83 0.13 14.98
C PHE A 18 -19.64 -1.01 14.37
N LYS A 19 -20.02 -0.89 13.11
CA LYS A 19 -20.64 -1.99 12.35
C LYS A 19 -19.63 -3.10 12.06
N TYR A 20 -18.35 -2.73 11.93
CA TYR A 20 -17.23 -3.64 11.62
C TYR A 20 -16.12 -3.47 12.66
N PRO A 21 -16.32 -3.90 13.93
CA PRO A 21 -15.37 -3.68 15.03
C PRO A 21 -14.00 -4.30 14.77
N TRP A 22 -13.94 -5.40 14.01
CA TRP A 22 -12.68 -6.04 13.60
C TRP A 22 -11.72 -5.06 12.90
N ALA A 23 -12.23 -4.07 12.17
CA ALA A 23 -11.39 -3.09 11.49
C ALA A 23 -10.60 -2.22 12.49
N MET A 24 -11.22 -1.88 13.64
CA MET A 24 -10.52 -1.14 14.69
C MET A 24 -9.51 -2.01 15.43
N GLU A 25 -9.81 -3.30 15.62
CA GLU A 25 -8.84 -4.24 16.21
C GLU A 25 -7.57 -4.37 15.35
N TYR A 26 -7.74 -4.42 14.02
CA TYR A 26 -6.61 -4.42 13.08
C TYR A 26 -5.88 -3.08 13.08
N TRP A 27 -6.59 -1.96 13.14
CA TRP A 27 -5.98 -0.64 13.26
C TRP A 27 -5.11 -0.55 14.51
N GLU A 28 -5.61 -0.96 15.67
CA GLU A 28 -4.87 -0.94 16.94
C GLU A 28 -3.63 -1.84 16.90
N LYS A 29 -3.77 -3.08 16.37
CA LYS A 29 -2.62 -3.97 16.20
C LYS A 29 -1.53 -3.35 15.34
N HIS A 30 -1.92 -2.72 14.25
CA HIS A 30 -1.02 -2.09 13.31
C HIS A 30 -0.37 -0.84 13.90
N ASP A 31 -1.12 -0.05 14.67
CA ASP A 31 -0.61 1.15 15.33
C ASP A 31 0.42 0.79 16.41
N ASN A 32 0.19 -0.29 17.15
CA ASN A 32 1.13 -0.80 18.16
C ASN A 32 2.39 -1.45 17.57
N ALA A 33 2.42 -1.76 16.29
CA ALA A 33 3.57 -2.35 15.60
C ALA A 33 4.44 -1.34 14.84
N ILE A 34 4.24 -0.03 15.10
CA ILE A 34 5.05 1.02 14.45
C ILE A 34 6.51 0.96 14.92
N TRP A 35 7.40 1.15 13.99
CA TRP A 35 8.84 1.32 14.24
C TRP A 35 9.38 2.48 13.40
N HIS A 36 10.40 3.16 13.91
CA HIS A 36 10.96 4.34 13.27
C HIS A 36 12.48 4.21 13.07
N LYS A 37 13.01 4.90 12.08
CA LYS A 37 14.42 4.87 11.70
C LYS A 37 15.41 5.19 12.83
N HIS A 38 14.99 5.85 13.89
CA HIS A 38 15.81 6.18 15.04
C HIS A 38 15.82 5.11 16.14
N GLU A 39 15.03 4.04 16.01
CA GLU A 39 14.93 2.95 16.99
C GLU A 39 16.00 1.87 16.80
N TYR A 40 16.71 1.88 15.68
CA TYR A 40 17.74 0.92 15.34
C TYR A 40 19.01 1.60 14.83
N SER A 41 20.16 0.91 14.98
CA SER A 41 21.44 1.38 14.49
C SER A 41 21.92 0.51 13.34
N LEU A 42 22.33 1.15 12.25
CA LEU A 42 22.92 0.50 11.08
C LEU A 42 24.46 0.42 11.11
N SER A 43 25.09 0.70 12.25
CA SER A 43 26.57 0.76 12.36
C SER A 43 27.25 -0.55 11.98
N LYS A 44 26.64 -1.69 12.27
CA LYS A 44 27.12 -3.01 11.85
C LYS A 44 26.88 -3.27 10.38
N ASP A 45 25.68 -2.91 9.91
CA ASP A 45 25.26 -3.14 8.55
C ASP A 45 26.13 -2.40 7.53
N ILE A 46 26.66 -1.21 7.89
CA ILE A 46 27.64 -0.48 7.06
C ILE A 46 28.88 -1.34 6.83
N ALA A 47 29.47 -1.86 7.91
CA ALA A 47 30.68 -2.65 7.83
C ALA A 47 30.45 -3.98 7.08
N ASP A 48 29.31 -4.61 7.30
CA ASP A 48 28.94 -5.86 6.65
C ASP A 48 28.69 -5.62 5.14
N TYR A 49 28.03 -4.52 4.77
CA TYR A 49 27.82 -4.15 3.38
C TYR A 49 29.14 -3.80 2.66
N GLU A 50 30.07 -3.10 3.31
CA GLU A 50 31.39 -2.79 2.76
C GLU A 50 32.24 -4.04 2.50
N GLN A 51 32.06 -5.09 3.29
CA GLN A 51 32.79 -6.36 3.18
C GLN A 51 32.07 -7.38 2.28
N ALA A 52 30.80 -7.16 1.95
CA ALA A 52 30.03 -8.05 1.13
C ALA A 52 30.59 -8.19 -0.29
N SER A 53 30.47 -9.36 -0.86
CA SER A 53 30.83 -9.61 -2.26
C SER A 53 29.95 -8.79 -3.23
N PRO A 54 30.39 -8.56 -4.46
CA PRO A 54 29.56 -7.86 -5.46
C PRO A 54 28.19 -8.52 -5.69
N GLU A 55 28.10 -9.84 -5.58
CA GLU A 55 26.85 -10.59 -5.74
C GLU A 55 25.90 -10.34 -4.55
N GLU A 56 26.42 -10.41 -3.32
CA GLU A 56 25.62 -10.15 -2.12
C GLU A 56 25.11 -8.70 -2.08
N ARG A 57 25.94 -7.73 -2.50
CA ARG A 57 25.51 -6.32 -2.62
C ARG A 57 24.40 -6.17 -3.64
N LEU A 58 24.55 -6.80 -4.81
CA LEU A 58 23.53 -6.75 -5.86
C LEU A 58 22.20 -7.35 -5.41
N ASP A 59 22.25 -8.46 -4.68
CA ASP A 59 21.04 -9.09 -4.12
C ASP A 59 20.35 -8.17 -3.10
N LEU A 60 21.12 -7.56 -2.19
CA LEU A 60 20.58 -6.62 -1.21
C LEU A 60 20.00 -5.36 -1.88
N GLU A 61 20.69 -4.79 -2.87
CA GLU A 61 20.19 -3.65 -3.67
C GLU A 61 18.87 -3.99 -4.37
N ASN A 62 18.75 -5.18 -4.96
CA ASN A 62 17.54 -5.64 -5.62
C ASN A 62 16.38 -5.80 -4.62
N ILE A 63 16.64 -6.36 -3.43
CA ILE A 63 15.64 -6.51 -2.38
C ILE A 63 15.16 -5.14 -1.90
N MET A 64 16.06 -4.21 -1.63
CA MET A 64 15.72 -2.86 -1.18
C MET A 64 14.92 -2.08 -2.23
N ALA A 65 15.31 -2.18 -3.49
CA ALA A 65 14.59 -1.58 -4.60
C ALA A 65 13.16 -2.14 -4.73
N LEU A 66 13.01 -3.47 -4.56
CA LEU A 66 11.71 -4.14 -4.59
C LEU A 66 10.79 -3.65 -3.45
N PHE A 67 11.28 -3.64 -2.22
CA PHE A 67 10.48 -3.25 -1.06
C PHE A 67 10.05 -1.79 -1.16
N THR A 68 10.96 -0.87 -1.48
CA THR A 68 10.65 0.54 -1.63
C THR A 68 9.54 0.76 -2.68
N GLN A 69 9.63 0.10 -3.83
CA GLN A 69 8.61 0.24 -4.87
C GLN A 69 7.29 -0.43 -4.49
N ASN A 70 7.33 -1.58 -3.81
CA ASN A 70 6.11 -2.23 -3.34
C ASN A 70 5.30 -1.33 -2.40
N ASP A 71 5.93 -0.62 -1.48
CA ASP A 71 5.26 0.26 -0.53
C ASP A 71 4.67 1.50 -1.22
N VAL A 72 5.33 2.01 -2.27
CA VAL A 72 4.77 3.05 -3.13
C VAL A 72 3.50 2.54 -3.84
N GLU A 73 3.53 1.33 -4.39
CA GLU A 73 2.35 0.72 -5.02
C GLU A 73 1.25 0.41 -4.00
N ALA A 74 1.60 -0.05 -2.80
CA ALA A 74 0.65 -0.27 -1.70
C ALA A 74 -0.10 1.02 -1.35
N THR A 75 0.62 2.14 -1.22
CA THR A 75 0.03 3.46 -0.96
C THR A 75 -1.06 3.80 -1.98
N THR A 76 -0.78 3.64 -3.26
CA THR A 76 -1.76 3.91 -4.32
C THR A 76 -2.95 2.94 -4.29
N GLY A 77 -2.74 1.69 -3.87
CA GLY A 77 -3.77 0.69 -3.63
C GLY A 77 -4.70 1.08 -2.49
N TYR A 78 -4.16 1.50 -1.35
CA TYR A 78 -4.96 1.99 -0.22
C TYR A 78 -5.77 3.23 -0.56
N GLU A 79 -5.23 4.16 -1.36
CA GLU A 79 -5.99 5.30 -1.86
C GLU A 79 -7.21 4.88 -2.69
N ALA A 80 -7.07 3.88 -3.55
CA ALA A 80 -8.18 3.33 -4.32
C ALA A 80 -9.23 2.70 -3.39
N MET A 81 -8.81 1.93 -2.38
CA MET A 81 -9.70 1.31 -1.39
C MET A 81 -10.46 2.36 -0.56
N LEU A 82 -9.81 3.44 -0.14
CA LEU A 82 -10.43 4.55 0.60
C LEU A 82 -11.55 5.25 -0.19
N ARG A 83 -11.51 5.21 -1.52
CA ARG A 83 -12.61 5.73 -2.37
C ARG A 83 -13.82 4.80 -2.41
N ILE A 84 -13.59 3.50 -2.28
CA ILE A 84 -14.61 2.44 -2.41
C ILE A 84 -15.30 2.19 -1.07
N PHE A 85 -14.55 1.95 -0.02
CA PHE A 85 -15.08 1.59 1.29
C PHE A 85 -15.60 2.80 2.05
N LYS A 86 -16.86 2.76 2.49
CA LYS A 86 -17.55 3.89 3.15
C LYS A 86 -17.61 3.80 4.68
N PRO A 87 -17.68 2.60 5.32
CA PRO A 87 -17.71 2.52 6.78
C PRO A 87 -16.49 3.22 7.40
N MET A 88 -16.74 4.02 8.44
CA MET A 88 -15.70 4.89 9.02
C MET A 88 -14.56 4.07 9.62
N GLU A 89 -14.89 3.01 10.34
CA GLU A 89 -13.91 2.11 10.96
C GLU A 89 -12.99 1.46 9.93
N VAL A 90 -13.54 1.04 8.78
CA VAL A 90 -12.74 0.48 7.68
C VAL A 90 -11.83 1.55 7.06
N ARG A 91 -12.34 2.77 6.92
CA ARG A 91 -11.54 3.88 6.40
C ARG A 91 -10.42 4.29 7.36
N LEU A 92 -10.66 4.26 8.65
CA LEU A 92 -9.62 4.52 9.68
C LEU A 92 -8.54 3.46 9.62
N MET A 93 -8.91 2.19 9.53
CA MET A 93 -7.98 1.07 9.37
C MET A 93 -7.12 1.24 8.11
N LEU A 94 -7.74 1.42 6.95
CA LEU A 94 -7.03 1.60 5.67
C LEU A 94 -6.15 2.86 5.67
N GLY A 95 -6.60 3.94 6.30
CA GLY A 95 -5.82 5.17 6.48
C GLY A 95 -4.59 4.95 7.35
N GLY A 96 -4.71 4.15 8.42
CA GLY A 96 -3.60 3.73 9.27
C GLY A 96 -2.58 2.90 8.49
N PHE A 97 -3.05 1.93 7.71
CA PHE A 97 -2.18 1.11 6.85
C PHE A 97 -1.44 1.99 5.83
N ASN A 98 -2.16 2.87 5.12
CA ASN A 98 -1.55 3.78 4.15
C ASN A 98 -0.48 4.70 4.78
N ALA A 99 -0.73 5.22 5.98
CA ALA A 99 0.26 6.01 6.70
C ALA A 99 1.51 5.20 7.06
N ARG A 100 1.35 3.89 7.27
CA ARG A 100 2.45 2.97 7.60
C ARG A 100 3.38 2.77 6.41
N GLU A 101 2.85 2.65 5.19
CA GLU A 101 3.67 2.56 3.98
C GLU A 101 4.61 3.75 3.85
N GLY A 102 4.12 4.96 4.18
CA GLY A 102 4.98 6.15 4.23
C GLY A 102 6.12 6.01 5.26
N THR A 103 5.86 5.38 6.41
CA THR A 103 6.91 5.08 7.41
C THR A 103 7.93 4.09 6.85
N HIS A 104 7.49 3.03 6.16
CA HIS A 104 8.36 2.05 5.54
C HIS A 104 9.26 2.69 4.48
N VAL A 105 8.70 3.47 3.57
CA VAL A 105 9.46 4.19 2.53
C VAL A 105 10.57 5.06 3.14
N VAL A 106 10.25 5.81 4.21
CA VAL A 106 11.25 6.66 4.91
C VAL A 106 12.34 5.81 5.58
N ASN A 107 11.99 4.64 6.13
CA ASN A 107 12.96 3.74 6.74
C ASN A 107 13.87 3.10 5.69
N TYR A 108 13.33 2.64 4.56
CA TYR A 108 14.13 2.08 3.46
C TYR A 108 15.04 3.14 2.84
N ALA A 109 14.57 4.36 2.64
CA ALA A 109 15.42 5.47 2.20
C ALA A 109 16.59 5.71 3.16
N ASN A 110 16.31 5.75 4.47
CA ASN A 110 17.35 5.86 5.48
C ASN A 110 18.38 4.71 5.43
N PHE A 111 17.91 3.48 5.19
CA PHE A 111 18.75 2.31 5.06
C PHE A 111 19.69 2.44 3.83
N ILE A 112 19.11 2.74 2.69
CA ILE A 112 19.81 2.92 1.41
C ILE A 112 20.87 4.03 1.50
N GLU A 113 20.50 5.20 2.02
CA GLU A 113 21.39 6.33 2.21
C GLU A 113 22.52 6.01 3.18
N THR A 114 22.21 5.37 4.32
CA THR A 114 23.20 5.05 5.36
C THR A 114 24.22 4.02 4.91
N LEU A 115 23.83 3.03 4.12
CA LEU A 115 24.73 2.03 3.54
C LEU A 115 25.52 2.57 2.32
N GLY A 116 25.20 3.75 1.82
CA GLY A 116 25.82 4.32 0.61
C GLY A 116 25.51 3.54 -0.65
N MET A 117 24.32 2.96 -0.73
CA MET A 117 23.86 2.26 -1.94
C MET A 117 23.71 3.25 -3.12
N PRO A 118 23.96 2.83 -4.36
CA PRO A 118 23.92 3.73 -5.51
C PRO A 118 22.49 4.14 -5.86
N ASP A 119 22.28 5.41 -6.19
CA ASP A 119 20.97 5.93 -6.63
C ASP A 119 20.39 5.17 -7.84
N SER A 120 21.28 4.58 -8.66
CA SER A 120 20.87 3.79 -9.82
C SER A 120 20.01 2.58 -9.47
N MET A 121 20.02 2.10 -8.21
CA MET A 121 19.17 0.99 -7.77
C MET A 121 17.68 1.29 -7.93
N PHE A 122 17.26 2.54 -7.72
CA PHE A 122 15.86 2.95 -7.87
C PHE A 122 15.35 2.88 -9.31
N THR A 123 16.25 2.97 -10.29
CA THR A 123 15.90 2.87 -11.72
C THR A 123 16.17 1.49 -12.29
N LYS A 124 17.20 0.78 -11.80
CA LYS A 124 17.49 -0.62 -12.20
C LYS A 124 16.34 -1.57 -11.94
N PHE A 125 15.51 -1.27 -10.95
CA PHE A 125 14.29 -2.02 -10.68
C PHE A 125 13.41 -2.13 -11.92
N LEU A 126 13.25 -1.05 -12.69
CA LEU A 126 12.44 -1.03 -13.92
C LEU A 126 13.07 -1.85 -15.05
N ASP A 127 14.38 -2.06 -15.02
CA ASP A 127 15.11 -2.87 -16.01
C ASP A 127 14.95 -4.38 -15.74
N ASN A 128 14.48 -4.77 -14.56
CA ASN A 128 14.19 -6.16 -14.23
C ASN A 128 12.79 -6.56 -14.75
N PRO A 129 12.69 -7.49 -15.73
CA PRO A 129 11.40 -7.86 -16.34
C PRO A 129 10.37 -8.43 -15.34
N VAL A 130 10.84 -9.12 -14.30
CA VAL A 130 9.95 -9.69 -13.27
C VAL A 130 9.34 -8.58 -12.43
N MET A 131 10.16 -7.61 -12.03
CA MET A 131 9.76 -6.48 -11.21
C MET A 131 8.81 -5.54 -11.97
N SER A 132 9.16 -5.17 -13.21
CA SER A 132 8.32 -4.33 -14.05
C SER A 132 6.98 -5.00 -14.35
N THR A 133 6.97 -6.32 -14.60
CA THR A 133 5.72 -7.09 -14.78
C THR A 133 4.86 -7.08 -13.52
N LYS A 134 5.47 -7.19 -12.33
CA LYS A 134 4.72 -7.12 -11.05
C LYS A 134 4.04 -5.76 -10.90
N VAL A 135 4.75 -4.66 -11.13
CA VAL A 135 4.17 -3.30 -11.08
C VAL A 135 3.03 -3.13 -12.08
N GLU A 136 3.23 -3.56 -13.33
CA GLU A 136 2.15 -3.52 -14.33
C GLU A 136 0.92 -4.32 -13.91
N TYR A 137 1.11 -5.46 -13.25
CA TYR A 137 0.02 -6.29 -12.78
C TYR A 137 -0.77 -5.60 -11.65
N LEU A 138 -0.08 -4.95 -10.72
CA LEU A 138 -0.68 -4.15 -9.67
C LEU A 138 -1.48 -2.97 -10.24
N GLU A 139 -0.88 -2.24 -11.20
CA GLU A 139 -1.56 -1.13 -11.88
C GLU A 139 -2.85 -1.58 -12.60
N LYS A 140 -2.80 -2.70 -13.31
CA LYS A 140 -3.97 -3.28 -13.99
C LYS A 140 -5.06 -3.78 -13.04
N ALA A 141 -4.70 -4.11 -11.79
CA ALA A 141 -5.64 -4.55 -10.76
C ALA A 141 -6.40 -3.40 -10.08
N LYS A 142 -5.92 -2.16 -10.20
CA LYS A 142 -6.59 -0.98 -9.60
C LYS A 142 -8.00 -0.81 -10.15
N VAL A 143 -8.95 -0.61 -9.24
CA VAL A 143 -10.36 -0.42 -9.60
C VAL A 143 -10.56 0.99 -10.16
N LYS A 144 -11.18 1.07 -11.34
CA LYS A 144 -11.65 2.33 -11.94
C LYS A 144 -12.79 2.94 -11.12
N LYS A 145 -13.12 4.20 -11.39
CA LYS A 145 -14.31 4.82 -10.80
C LYS A 145 -15.57 4.08 -11.23
N TYR A 146 -16.58 4.03 -10.36
CA TYR A 146 -17.84 3.36 -10.66
C TYR A 146 -18.51 3.91 -11.92
N GLU A 147 -18.40 5.21 -12.15
CA GLU A 147 -18.93 5.90 -13.33
C GLU A 147 -18.31 5.42 -14.64
N ASP A 148 -17.05 5.00 -14.62
CA ASP A 148 -16.37 4.49 -15.82
C ASP A 148 -16.97 3.17 -16.30
N TYR A 149 -17.53 2.36 -15.37
CA TYR A 149 -18.24 1.13 -15.73
C TYR A 149 -19.60 1.42 -16.35
N LYS A 150 -20.29 2.50 -15.95
CA LYS A 150 -21.56 2.93 -16.55
C LYS A 150 -21.40 3.39 -18.00
N ALA A 151 -20.25 3.96 -18.35
CA ALA A 151 -19.98 4.48 -19.69
C ALA A 151 -19.90 3.40 -20.78
N VAL A 152 -19.89 2.12 -20.42
CA VAL A 152 -19.71 0.99 -21.36
C VAL A 152 -21.04 0.40 -21.85
N GLY A 153 -22.18 1.02 -21.54
CA GLY A 153 -23.49 0.59 -22.02
C GLY A 153 -24.07 -0.66 -21.32
N LEU A 154 -23.57 -0.98 -20.14
CA LEU A 154 -24.08 -2.07 -19.30
C LEU A 154 -25.32 -1.63 -18.51
N SER A 155 -26.20 -2.57 -18.16
CA SER A 155 -27.27 -2.34 -17.19
C SER A 155 -26.69 -2.12 -15.78
N ASP A 156 -27.43 -1.43 -14.88
CA ASP A 156 -26.96 -1.17 -13.51
C ASP A 156 -26.56 -2.46 -12.78
N ALA A 157 -27.28 -3.55 -12.94
CA ALA A 157 -26.94 -4.84 -12.33
C ALA A 157 -25.62 -5.43 -12.85
N GLN A 158 -25.34 -5.25 -14.14
CA GLN A 158 -24.07 -5.69 -14.74
C GLN A 158 -22.91 -4.80 -14.29
N VAL A 159 -23.13 -3.48 -14.18
CA VAL A 159 -22.15 -2.54 -13.64
C VAL A 159 -21.79 -2.91 -12.19
N ASP A 160 -22.80 -3.18 -11.35
CA ASP A 160 -22.59 -3.58 -9.95
C ASP A 160 -21.80 -4.89 -9.83
N GLU A 161 -22.06 -5.86 -10.70
CA GLU A 161 -21.34 -7.14 -10.71
C GLU A 161 -19.89 -6.95 -11.16
N GLU A 162 -19.65 -6.25 -12.26
CA GLU A 162 -18.29 -5.99 -12.76
C GLU A 162 -17.48 -5.16 -11.77
N PHE A 163 -18.08 -4.16 -11.13
CA PHE A 163 -17.44 -3.38 -10.10
C PHE A 163 -17.06 -4.25 -8.89
N ARG A 164 -17.96 -5.11 -8.40
CA ARG A 164 -17.64 -6.05 -7.31
C ARG A 164 -16.52 -7.01 -7.65
N ARG A 165 -16.50 -7.54 -8.87
CA ARG A 165 -15.42 -8.41 -9.36
C ARG A 165 -14.09 -7.67 -9.42
N ALA A 166 -14.08 -6.43 -9.90
CA ALA A 166 -12.90 -5.60 -9.95
C ALA A 166 -12.35 -5.30 -8.55
N VAL A 167 -13.23 -4.97 -7.58
CA VAL A 167 -12.86 -4.77 -6.17
C VAL A 167 -12.26 -6.05 -5.58
N ALA A 168 -12.91 -7.20 -5.79
CA ALA A 168 -12.42 -8.48 -5.28
C ALA A 168 -11.05 -8.85 -5.88
N ARG A 169 -10.84 -8.59 -7.18
CA ARG A 169 -9.55 -8.80 -7.84
C ARG A 169 -8.47 -7.90 -7.26
N MET A 170 -8.76 -6.61 -7.10
CA MET A 170 -7.83 -5.67 -6.49
C MET A 170 -7.42 -6.13 -5.08
N LEU A 171 -8.37 -6.48 -4.23
CA LEU A 171 -8.07 -6.97 -2.88
C LEU A 171 -7.22 -8.25 -2.91
N ALA A 172 -7.54 -9.21 -3.78
CA ALA A 172 -6.76 -10.44 -3.91
C ALA A 172 -5.33 -10.18 -4.38
N VAL A 173 -5.15 -9.27 -5.34
CA VAL A 173 -3.82 -8.93 -5.88
C VAL A 173 -2.98 -8.17 -4.85
N TYR A 174 -3.56 -7.20 -4.17
CA TYR A 174 -2.82 -6.42 -3.17
C TYR A 174 -2.54 -7.25 -1.91
N ALA A 175 -3.53 -7.97 -1.37
CA ALA A 175 -3.32 -8.80 -0.19
C ALA A 175 -2.44 -10.03 -0.43
N GLY A 176 -2.54 -10.67 -1.60
CA GLY A 176 -1.79 -11.88 -1.92
C GLY A 176 -0.49 -11.64 -2.68
N GLY A 177 -0.43 -10.59 -3.50
CA GLY A 177 0.72 -10.31 -4.37
C GLY A 177 1.68 -9.26 -3.82
N LEU A 178 1.23 -8.39 -2.92
CA LEU A 178 2.04 -7.35 -2.34
C LEU A 178 2.37 -7.64 -0.87
N GLU A 179 1.35 -7.87 -0.06
CA GLU A 179 1.47 -8.05 1.40
C GLU A 179 1.74 -9.52 1.81
N GLY A 180 1.48 -10.46 0.93
CA GLY A 180 1.61 -11.91 1.20
C GLY A 180 2.95 -12.52 0.80
N THR A 181 3.93 -11.71 0.44
CA THR A 181 5.32 -12.11 0.15
C THR A 181 6.25 -11.69 1.27
#